data_be69a557b74645878fe63d4be7058381
#
_entry.id   be69a557b74645878fe63d4be7058381
#
_cell.length_a   1.000
_cell.length_b   1.000
_cell.length_c   1.000
_cell.angle_alpha   90.00
_cell.angle_beta   90.00
_cell.angle_gamma   90.00
#
_symmetry.space_group_name_H-M   'P 1'
#
loop_
_entity.id
_entity.type
_entity.pdbx_description
1 polymer ?
#
loop_
_entity_poly.entity_id
_entity_poly.type
_entity_poly.pdbx_seq_one_letter_code
_entity_poly.pdbx_strand_id
1 'polypeptide(L)'
;MLTFFIILWSIVGLIVLRLILFKGPYSNKVEDPPRGIIDMHCHTAGIGTGGSGAVISGNLRDSWKYDVYLRSFGSSDEEVHEYGDQILVDKIVDSIQDSEYVDGVVLLALDAPRDEKGNIVEDEMEVYVPNEYIAEQVARYPELYFGASIHPNRPDAINQLNWSKDNGAVLVKWLPNIQDMDPSNERYIPYYKKIIELDLPLLVHTGNVESFT
;
A
#
# COMPACT_ATOMS: atom_id res chain seq x y z
N MET A 1 -41.82 29.48 -0.55
CA MET A 1 -41.81 28.90 -1.93
C MET A 1 -40.44 29.01 -2.57
N LEU A 2 -39.79 30.21 -2.60
CA LEU A 2 -38.45 30.38 -3.20
C LEU A 2 -37.38 29.47 -2.56
N THR A 3 -37.31 29.39 -1.22
CA THR A 3 -36.37 28.58 -0.48
C THR A 3 -36.50 27.09 -0.82
N PHE A 4 -37.71 26.60 -1.00
CA PHE A 4 -37.96 25.22 -1.41
C PHE A 4 -37.40 24.91 -2.80
N PHE A 5 -37.56 25.83 -3.76
CA PHE A 5 -37.01 25.68 -5.11
C PHE A 5 -35.46 25.72 -5.10
N ILE A 6 -34.85 26.60 -4.28
CA ILE A 6 -33.40 26.65 -4.16
C ILE A 6 -32.86 25.31 -3.62
N ILE A 7 -33.44 24.77 -2.55
CA ILE A 7 -33.02 23.49 -1.97
C ILE A 7 -33.19 22.35 -2.99
N LEU A 8 -34.33 22.30 -3.68
CA LEU A 8 -34.63 21.28 -4.69
C LEU A 8 -33.60 21.30 -5.82
N TRP A 9 -33.32 22.50 -6.39
CA TRP A 9 -32.33 22.64 -7.45
C TRP A 9 -30.90 22.34 -7.00
N SER A 10 -30.55 22.65 -5.75
CA SER A 10 -29.25 22.27 -5.17
C SER A 10 -29.11 20.75 -5.07
N ILE A 11 -30.15 20.06 -4.62
CA ILE A 11 -30.14 18.58 -4.55
C ILE A 11 -30.05 17.96 -5.96
N VAL A 12 -30.82 18.46 -6.92
CA VAL A 12 -30.74 18.00 -8.32
C VAL A 12 -29.35 18.25 -8.90
N GLY A 13 -28.77 19.42 -8.63
CA GLY A 13 -27.41 19.76 -9.06
C GLY A 13 -26.36 18.82 -8.48
N LEU A 14 -26.47 18.47 -7.19
CA LEU A 14 -25.58 17.51 -6.54
C LEU A 14 -25.73 16.09 -7.11
N ILE A 15 -26.98 15.65 -7.40
CA ILE A 15 -27.24 14.35 -8.02
C ILE A 15 -26.63 14.30 -9.44
N VAL A 16 -26.84 15.36 -10.25
CA VAL A 16 -26.28 15.45 -11.60
C VAL A 16 -24.75 15.48 -11.55
N LEU A 17 -24.17 16.26 -10.62
CA LEU A 17 -22.73 16.32 -10.42
C LEU A 17 -22.17 14.93 -10.04
N ARG A 18 -22.85 14.23 -9.13
CA ARG A 18 -22.49 12.85 -8.77
C ARG A 18 -22.55 11.91 -9.96
N LEU A 19 -23.58 11.98 -10.80
CA LEU A 19 -23.72 11.14 -12.00
C LEU A 19 -22.65 11.44 -13.06
N ILE A 20 -22.17 12.70 -13.12
CA ILE A 20 -21.09 13.10 -14.05
C ILE A 20 -19.72 12.68 -13.53
N LEU A 21 -19.45 12.91 -12.23
CA LEU A 21 -18.13 12.66 -11.63
C LEU A 21 -17.92 11.18 -11.29
N PHE A 22 -18.98 10.49 -10.89
CA PHE A 22 -18.95 9.08 -10.55
C PHE A 22 -19.77 8.28 -11.57
N LYS A 23 -19.39 8.39 -12.83
CA LYS A 23 -19.81 7.37 -13.80
C LYS A 23 -19.35 6.04 -13.23
N GLY A 24 -20.28 5.15 -12.97
CA GLY A 24 -19.99 3.79 -12.48
C GLY A 24 -18.94 3.10 -13.38
N PRO A 25 -18.42 1.97 -12.94
CA PRO A 25 -17.36 1.29 -13.67
C PRO A 25 -17.71 1.22 -15.16
N TYR A 26 -16.77 1.61 -16.01
CA TYR A 26 -16.96 1.50 -17.45
C TYR A 26 -17.22 0.03 -17.75
N SER A 27 -18.46 -0.31 -18.06
CA SER A 27 -18.85 -1.65 -18.45
C SER A 27 -18.46 -1.94 -19.92
N ASN A 28 -17.30 -1.50 -20.36
CA ASN A 28 -16.71 -2.02 -21.58
C ASN A 28 -16.26 -3.44 -21.22
N LYS A 29 -17.19 -4.39 -21.36
CA LYS A 29 -16.82 -5.80 -21.33
C LYS A 29 -15.77 -6.00 -22.39
N VAL A 30 -14.56 -6.31 -21.98
CA VAL A 30 -13.50 -6.72 -22.88
C VAL A 30 -13.97 -8.06 -23.44
N GLU A 31 -14.17 -8.15 -24.76
CA GLU A 31 -14.40 -9.43 -25.43
C GLU A 31 -13.12 -10.26 -25.25
N ASP A 32 -13.19 -11.38 -24.56
CA ASP A 32 -12.04 -12.25 -24.25
C ASP A 32 -10.98 -11.54 -23.34
N PRO A 33 -11.32 -11.26 -22.07
CA PRO A 33 -10.37 -10.62 -21.16
C PRO A 33 -9.17 -11.52 -20.88
N PRO A 34 -7.95 -10.95 -20.76
CA PRO A 34 -6.79 -11.71 -20.34
C PRO A 34 -7.06 -12.33 -18.96
N ARG A 35 -6.56 -13.54 -18.76
CA ARG A 35 -6.58 -14.26 -17.47
C ARG A 35 -5.19 -14.29 -16.88
N GLY A 36 -5.10 -14.52 -15.58
CA GLY A 36 -3.82 -14.57 -14.87
C GLY A 36 -3.22 -13.17 -14.65
N ILE A 37 -4.07 -12.15 -14.51
CA ILE A 37 -3.60 -10.80 -14.23
C ILE A 37 -3.21 -10.71 -12.77
N ILE A 38 -1.97 -10.26 -12.52
CA ILE A 38 -1.45 -9.96 -11.19
C ILE A 38 -1.20 -8.47 -11.10
N ASP A 39 -1.86 -7.79 -10.15
CA ASP A 39 -1.55 -6.40 -9.82
C ASP A 39 -0.22 -6.34 -9.06
N MET A 40 0.75 -5.62 -9.62
CA MET A 40 2.10 -5.51 -9.05
C MET A 40 2.22 -4.39 -8.00
N HIS A 41 1.15 -3.66 -7.67
CA HIS A 41 1.23 -2.44 -6.86
C HIS A 41 0.06 -2.30 -5.89
N CYS A 42 -0.03 -3.19 -4.91
CA CYS A 42 -1.04 -3.14 -3.87
C CYS A 42 -0.40 -2.85 -2.50
N HIS A 43 -0.82 -1.78 -1.84
CA HIS A 43 -0.40 -1.45 -0.49
C HIS A 43 -1.47 -1.84 0.53
N THR A 44 -1.03 -2.26 1.72
CA THR A 44 -1.84 -2.27 2.93
C THR A 44 -1.28 -1.25 3.92
N ALA A 45 -1.97 -1.07 5.03
CA ALA A 45 -1.54 -0.21 6.14
C ALA A 45 -1.97 -0.85 7.46
N GLY A 46 -1.65 -0.21 8.57
CA GLY A 46 -2.09 -0.66 9.88
C GLY A 46 -1.65 0.27 11.00
N ILE A 47 -2.23 0.10 12.15
CA ILE A 47 -1.96 0.88 13.38
C ILE A 47 -1.33 0.03 14.48
N GLY A 48 -0.84 -1.17 14.14
CA GLY A 48 -0.22 -2.13 15.07
C GLY A 48 -1.22 -3.03 15.79
N THR A 49 -2.53 -2.92 15.49
CA THR A 49 -3.56 -3.76 16.11
C THR A 49 -3.47 -5.20 15.58
N GLY A 50 -3.75 -6.16 16.46
CA GLY A 50 -3.63 -7.58 16.11
C GLY A 50 -2.18 -8.07 15.98
N GLY A 51 -1.19 -7.25 16.38
CA GLY A 51 0.22 -7.65 16.38
C GLY A 51 0.93 -7.52 15.01
N SER A 52 0.38 -6.77 14.07
CA SER A 52 0.99 -6.55 12.74
C SER A 52 2.35 -5.84 12.79
N GLY A 53 2.60 -5.04 13.83
CA GLY A 53 3.76 -4.16 13.93
C GLY A 53 3.73 -2.99 12.92
N ALA A 54 2.64 -2.81 12.18
CA ALA A 54 2.47 -1.68 11.29
C ALA A 54 2.25 -0.37 12.06
N VAL A 55 2.61 0.75 11.45
CA VAL A 55 2.48 2.08 12.04
C VAL A 55 1.87 3.03 11.03
N ILE A 56 0.89 3.79 11.47
CA ILE A 56 0.44 5.03 10.84
C ILE A 56 0.69 6.15 11.84
N SER A 57 1.34 7.24 11.43
CA SER A 57 1.67 8.36 12.31
C SER A 57 0.43 8.96 12.97
N GLY A 58 0.61 9.54 14.16
CA GLY A 58 -0.48 10.23 14.85
C GLY A 58 -1.05 11.37 14.00
N ASN A 59 -0.18 12.14 13.33
CA ASN A 59 -0.59 13.24 12.44
C ASN A 59 -1.50 12.76 11.31
N LEU A 60 -1.16 11.64 10.67
CA LEU A 60 -1.98 11.07 9.61
C LEU A 60 -3.30 10.51 10.15
N ARG A 61 -3.27 9.83 11.31
CA ARG A 61 -4.47 9.28 11.97
C ARG A 61 -5.46 10.36 12.40
N ASP A 62 -4.96 11.50 12.86
CA ASP A 62 -5.79 12.64 13.28
C ASP A 62 -6.33 13.46 12.09
N SER A 63 -5.92 13.12 10.87
CA SER A 63 -6.34 13.81 9.65
C SER A 63 -7.55 13.14 9.01
N TRP A 64 -8.35 13.93 8.28
CA TRP A 64 -9.47 13.40 7.46
C TRP A 64 -9.01 12.40 6.38
N LYS A 65 -7.73 12.42 6.02
CA LYS A 65 -7.13 11.51 5.04
C LYS A 65 -7.21 10.06 5.52
N TYR A 66 -7.00 9.83 6.81
CA TYR A 66 -7.07 8.50 7.41
C TYR A 66 -8.43 7.84 7.19
N ASP A 67 -9.53 8.55 7.47
CA ASP A 67 -10.88 8.05 7.21
C ASP A 67 -11.11 7.74 5.73
N VAL A 68 -10.57 8.56 4.83
CA VAL A 68 -10.67 8.32 3.37
C VAL A 68 -9.91 7.06 2.98
N TYR A 69 -8.73 6.85 3.55
CA TYR A 69 -7.95 5.63 3.33
C TYR A 69 -8.71 4.40 3.78
N LEU A 70 -9.18 4.36 5.02
CA LEU A 70 -9.92 3.20 5.54
C LEU A 70 -11.15 2.91 4.68
N ARG A 71 -11.90 3.93 4.28
CA ARG A 71 -13.04 3.77 3.37
C ARG A 71 -12.66 3.25 1.99
N SER A 72 -11.46 3.57 1.49
CA SER A 72 -10.98 3.04 0.22
C SER A 72 -10.72 1.53 0.27
N PHE A 73 -10.36 1.01 1.46
CA PHE A 73 -10.31 -0.43 1.73
C PHE A 73 -11.70 -1.05 2.02
N GLY A 74 -12.74 -0.24 2.16
CA GLY A 74 -14.06 -0.71 2.59
C GLY A 74 -14.12 -1.01 4.09
N SER A 75 -13.31 -0.32 4.91
CA SER A 75 -13.22 -0.50 6.36
C SER A 75 -13.41 0.82 7.12
N SER A 76 -13.42 0.73 8.44
CA SER A 76 -13.49 1.87 9.38
C SER A 76 -12.48 1.71 10.50
N ASP A 77 -12.24 2.80 11.26
CA ASP A 77 -11.34 2.79 12.41
C ASP A 77 -11.84 1.83 13.50
N GLU A 78 -13.17 1.74 13.69
CA GLU A 78 -13.76 0.80 14.62
C GLU A 78 -13.48 -0.66 14.23
N GLU A 79 -13.60 -1.00 12.95
CA GLU A 79 -13.30 -2.35 12.47
C GLU A 79 -11.83 -2.70 12.64
N VAL A 80 -10.91 -1.76 12.37
CA VAL A 80 -9.47 -1.98 12.56
C VAL A 80 -9.14 -2.21 14.05
N HIS A 81 -9.81 -1.50 14.97
CA HIS A 81 -9.63 -1.72 16.40
C HIS A 81 -10.25 -3.04 16.89
N GLU A 82 -11.37 -3.45 16.33
CA GLU A 82 -12.09 -4.68 16.73
C GLU A 82 -11.43 -5.94 16.17
N TYR A 83 -11.05 -5.94 14.89
CA TYR A 83 -10.56 -7.13 14.18
C TYR A 83 -9.04 -7.11 13.93
N GLY A 84 -8.36 -6.02 14.26
CA GLY A 84 -6.95 -5.82 13.97
C GLY A 84 -6.69 -5.39 12.52
N ASP A 85 -5.43 -5.06 12.23
CA ASP A 85 -5.00 -4.63 10.90
C ASP A 85 -5.24 -5.69 9.81
N GLN A 86 -5.45 -6.93 10.23
CA GLN A 86 -5.81 -8.05 9.36
C GLN A 86 -7.04 -7.75 8.51
N ILE A 87 -8.01 -7.00 9.04
CA ILE A 87 -9.25 -6.68 8.30
C ILE A 87 -8.97 -5.97 6.98
N LEU A 88 -7.92 -5.15 6.91
CA LEU A 88 -7.55 -4.44 5.68
C LEU A 88 -7.04 -5.40 4.60
N VAL A 89 -6.28 -6.43 5.02
CA VAL A 89 -5.82 -7.48 4.10
C VAL A 89 -6.99 -8.36 3.65
N ASP A 90 -7.89 -8.70 4.56
CA ASP A 90 -9.09 -9.49 4.24
C ASP A 90 -9.94 -8.77 3.17
N LYS A 91 -10.13 -7.44 3.30
CA LYS A 91 -10.83 -6.62 2.29
C LYS A 91 -10.13 -6.58 0.93
N ILE A 92 -8.79 -6.59 0.91
CA ILE A 92 -8.03 -6.70 -0.33
C ILE A 92 -8.32 -8.07 -0.99
N VAL A 93 -8.26 -9.15 -0.22
CA VAL A 93 -8.53 -10.51 -0.70
C VAL A 93 -9.96 -10.64 -1.22
N ASP A 94 -10.96 -10.14 -0.48
CA ASP A 94 -12.35 -10.09 -0.93
C ASP A 94 -12.47 -9.38 -2.29
N SER A 95 -11.77 -8.24 -2.45
CA SER A 95 -11.79 -7.46 -3.70
C SER A 95 -11.16 -8.21 -4.88
N ILE A 96 -10.12 -9.03 -4.62
CA ILE A 96 -9.51 -9.89 -5.65
C ILE A 96 -10.49 -10.99 -6.04
N GLN A 97 -11.09 -11.66 -5.05
CA GLN A 97 -12.04 -12.76 -5.27
C GLN A 97 -13.30 -12.30 -6.01
N ASP A 98 -13.74 -11.06 -5.79
CA ASP A 98 -14.86 -10.43 -6.49
C ASP A 98 -14.47 -9.91 -7.89
N SER A 99 -13.18 -9.86 -8.23
CA SER A 99 -12.70 -9.36 -9.51
C SER A 99 -12.91 -10.39 -10.63
N GLU A 100 -13.40 -9.93 -11.79
CA GLU A 100 -13.52 -10.76 -13.00
C GLU A 100 -12.15 -10.98 -13.68
N TYR A 101 -11.15 -10.14 -13.41
CA TYR A 101 -9.92 -10.04 -14.22
C TYR A 101 -8.62 -10.19 -13.43
N VAL A 102 -8.61 -9.82 -12.15
CA VAL A 102 -7.41 -9.86 -11.31
C VAL A 102 -7.41 -11.15 -10.50
N ASP A 103 -6.41 -11.97 -10.68
CA ASP A 103 -6.26 -13.27 -10.01
C ASP A 103 -5.35 -13.20 -8.78
N GLY A 104 -4.61 -12.09 -8.61
CA GLY A 104 -3.76 -11.89 -7.45
C GLY A 104 -3.08 -10.53 -7.43
N VAL A 105 -2.46 -10.20 -6.31
CA VAL A 105 -1.75 -8.94 -6.13
C VAL A 105 -0.41 -9.15 -5.45
N VAL A 106 0.57 -8.31 -5.77
CA VAL A 106 1.79 -8.18 -4.97
C VAL A 106 1.48 -7.20 -3.83
N LEU A 107 1.32 -7.75 -2.63
CA LEU A 107 1.11 -6.97 -1.42
C LEU A 107 2.44 -6.42 -0.94
N LEU A 108 2.54 -5.09 -0.81
CA LEU A 108 3.78 -4.39 -0.62
C LEU A 108 3.98 -4.01 0.85
N ALA A 109 5.13 -4.39 1.41
CA ALA A 109 5.65 -3.80 2.63
C ALA A 109 6.08 -2.34 2.41
N LEU A 110 6.32 -1.62 3.50
CA LEU A 110 6.87 -0.26 3.46
C LEU A 110 7.83 -0.06 4.63
N ASP A 111 9.13 0.04 4.32
CA ASP A 111 10.15 0.33 5.34
C ASP A 111 10.15 1.82 5.70
N ALA A 112 10.61 2.12 6.92
CA ALA A 112 10.69 3.47 7.48
C ALA A 112 11.79 4.31 6.80
N PRO A 113 11.67 5.67 6.84
CA PRO A 113 12.75 6.58 6.48
C PRO A 113 13.95 6.38 7.42
N ARG A 114 15.17 6.50 6.88
CA ARG A 114 16.39 6.29 7.65
C ARG A 114 17.48 7.28 7.30
N ASP A 115 18.14 7.75 8.33
CA ASP A 115 19.34 8.58 8.16
C ASP A 115 20.51 7.80 7.51
N GLU A 116 21.62 8.50 7.22
CA GLU A 116 22.82 7.88 6.64
C GLU A 116 23.49 6.84 7.55
N LYS A 117 23.19 6.84 8.85
CA LYS A 117 23.71 5.88 9.83
C LYS A 117 22.79 4.65 9.99
N GLY A 118 21.62 4.68 9.34
CA GLY A 118 20.64 3.61 9.37
C GLY A 118 19.64 3.71 10.51
N ASN A 119 19.63 4.80 11.27
CA ASN A 119 18.62 5.03 12.30
C ASN A 119 17.29 5.42 11.65
N ILE A 120 16.17 4.96 12.21
CA ILE A 120 14.84 5.41 11.80
C ILE A 120 14.69 6.89 12.15
N VAL A 121 14.15 7.67 11.22
CA VAL A 121 13.76 9.06 11.41
C VAL A 121 12.26 9.07 11.76
N GLU A 122 11.95 8.89 13.04
CA GLU A 122 10.57 8.68 13.51
C GLU A 122 9.64 9.85 13.16
N ASP A 123 10.16 11.09 13.20
CA ASP A 123 9.37 12.30 12.90
C ASP A 123 8.95 12.39 11.41
N GLU A 124 9.61 11.65 10.52
CA GLU A 124 9.31 11.59 9.09
C GLU A 124 8.54 10.32 8.70
N MET A 125 8.35 9.40 9.64
CA MET A 125 7.67 8.14 9.40
C MET A 125 6.14 8.31 9.45
N GLU A 126 5.51 8.45 8.30
CA GLU A 126 4.05 8.53 8.20
C GLU A 126 3.38 7.16 8.18
N VAL A 127 3.97 6.20 7.47
CA VAL A 127 3.47 4.83 7.37
C VAL A 127 4.64 3.85 7.38
N TYR A 128 4.50 2.78 8.14
CA TYR A 128 5.42 1.65 8.14
C TYR A 128 4.64 0.33 8.11
N VAL A 129 5.03 -0.61 7.26
CA VAL A 129 4.44 -1.95 7.17
C VAL A 129 5.57 -2.98 7.14
N PRO A 130 5.72 -3.81 8.18
CA PRO A 130 6.81 -4.78 8.28
C PRO A 130 6.80 -5.84 7.18
N ASN A 131 7.98 -6.23 6.71
CA ASN A 131 8.14 -7.35 5.79
C ASN A 131 7.60 -8.67 6.37
N GLU A 132 7.82 -8.87 7.67
CA GLU A 132 7.39 -10.06 8.41
C GLU A 132 5.87 -10.18 8.40
N TYR A 133 5.16 -9.05 8.59
CA TYR A 133 3.69 -9.04 8.51
C TYR A 133 3.20 -9.41 7.12
N ILE A 134 3.79 -8.83 6.06
CA ILE A 134 3.38 -9.16 4.69
C ILE A 134 3.67 -10.62 4.36
N ALA A 135 4.83 -11.15 4.73
CA ALA A 135 5.16 -12.57 4.53
C ALA A 135 4.16 -13.50 5.23
N GLU A 136 3.72 -13.13 6.45
CA GLU A 136 2.69 -13.87 7.18
C GLU A 136 1.34 -13.84 6.44
N GLN A 137 0.93 -12.69 5.90
CA GLN A 137 -0.32 -12.58 5.14
C GLN A 137 -0.29 -13.40 3.85
N VAL A 138 0.81 -13.33 3.11
CA VAL A 138 1.00 -14.12 1.87
C VAL A 138 0.94 -15.63 2.16
N ALA A 139 1.42 -16.08 3.31
CA ALA A 139 1.31 -17.49 3.70
C ALA A 139 -0.14 -17.94 3.97
N ARG A 140 -1.07 -17.01 4.21
CA ARG A 140 -2.49 -17.30 4.49
C ARG A 140 -3.36 -17.33 3.22
N TYR A 141 -3.01 -16.49 2.23
CA TYR A 141 -3.86 -16.23 1.05
C TYR A 141 -3.12 -16.51 -0.24
N PRO A 142 -3.58 -17.49 -1.04
CA PRO A 142 -2.92 -17.86 -2.30
C PRO A 142 -2.97 -16.78 -3.38
N GLU A 143 -3.86 -15.78 -3.25
CA GLU A 143 -3.98 -14.64 -4.16
C GLU A 143 -2.90 -13.58 -3.93
N LEU A 144 -2.17 -13.65 -2.80
CA LEU A 144 -1.18 -12.65 -2.41
C LEU A 144 0.24 -13.09 -2.75
N TYR A 145 1.05 -12.15 -3.24
CA TYR A 145 2.48 -12.31 -3.47
C TYR A 145 3.24 -11.30 -2.62
N PHE A 146 4.40 -11.69 -2.09
CA PHE A 146 5.17 -10.84 -1.19
C PHE A 146 6.02 -9.82 -1.94
N GLY A 147 5.75 -8.52 -1.80
CA GLY A 147 6.62 -7.43 -2.20
C GLY A 147 7.35 -6.85 -0.98
N ALA A 148 8.65 -7.10 -0.89
CA ALA A 148 9.46 -6.62 0.23
C ALA A 148 9.78 -5.13 0.11
N SER A 149 9.97 -4.43 1.25
CA SER A 149 10.51 -3.08 1.28
C SER A 149 11.67 -3.03 2.28
N ILE A 150 12.84 -2.68 1.80
CA ILE A 150 14.06 -2.68 2.62
C ILE A 150 14.86 -1.44 2.28
N HIS A 151 15.00 -0.54 3.26
CA HIS A 151 15.79 0.68 3.08
C HIS A 151 17.29 0.33 3.02
N PRO A 152 18.05 0.82 2.02
CA PRO A 152 19.44 0.45 1.83
C PRO A 152 20.40 0.94 2.94
N ASN A 153 20.01 1.95 3.73
CA ASN A 153 20.77 2.41 4.88
C ASN A 153 20.60 1.51 6.11
N ARG A 154 19.71 0.51 6.10
CA ARG A 154 19.61 -0.43 7.23
C ARG A 154 20.93 -1.14 7.48
N PRO A 155 21.37 -1.24 8.73
CA PRO A 155 22.60 -2.00 9.07
C PRO A 155 22.49 -3.49 8.67
N ASP A 156 21.27 -4.04 8.64
CA ASP A 156 20.93 -5.41 8.30
C ASP A 156 20.35 -5.58 6.88
N ALA A 157 20.46 -4.55 6.00
CA ALA A 157 19.80 -4.53 4.69
C ALA A 157 20.05 -5.80 3.87
N ILE A 158 21.28 -6.28 3.81
CA ILE A 158 21.67 -7.49 3.05
C ILE A 158 21.05 -8.75 3.67
N ASN A 159 20.97 -8.82 4.99
CA ASN A 159 20.33 -9.95 5.68
C ASN A 159 18.82 -9.94 5.45
N GLN A 160 18.20 -8.74 5.47
CA GLN A 160 16.78 -8.57 5.18
C GLN A 160 16.44 -8.94 3.74
N LEU A 161 17.30 -8.64 2.77
CA LEU A 161 17.13 -9.09 1.38
C LEU A 161 17.15 -10.61 1.26
N ASN A 162 18.12 -11.28 1.91
CA ASN A 162 18.19 -12.75 1.94
C ASN A 162 16.94 -13.34 2.59
N TRP A 163 16.58 -12.83 3.79
CA TRP A 163 15.39 -13.27 4.52
C TRP A 163 14.11 -13.12 3.67
N SER A 164 13.94 -11.97 3.02
CA SER A 164 12.76 -11.71 2.18
C SER A 164 12.69 -12.69 1.01
N LYS A 165 13.83 -12.96 0.35
CA LYS A 165 13.89 -13.96 -0.73
C LYS A 165 13.52 -15.36 -0.23
N ASP A 166 14.09 -15.77 0.91
CA ASP A 166 13.83 -17.08 1.54
C ASP A 166 12.35 -17.22 1.97
N ASN A 167 11.66 -16.09 2.25
CA ASN A 167 10.23 -16.05 2.59
C ASN A 167 9.34 -15.73 1.38
N GLY A 168 9.84 -15.87 0.16
CA GLY A 168 9.04 -15.84 -1.05
C GLY A 168 8.81 -14.45 -1.65
N ALA A 169 9.62 -13.45 -1.29
CA ALA A 169 9.54 -12.15 -1.94
C ALA A 169 9.74 -12.27 -3.46
N VAL A 170 8.85 -11.65 -4.21
CA VAL A 170 8.88 -11.63 -5.69
C VAL A 170 9.49 -10.34 -6.25
N LEU A 171 9.56 -9.28 -5.44
CA LEU A 171 10.19 -8.00 -5.78
C LEU A 171 10.58 -7.23 -4.52
N VAL A 172 11.38 -6.18 -4.71
CA VAL A 172 11.65 -5.14 -3.71
C VAL A 172 10.96 -3.84 -4.14
N LYS A 173 10.24 -3.19 -3.22
CA LYS A 173 9.57 -1.90 -3.41
C LYS A 173 10.31 -0.78 -2.70
N TRP A 174 10.54 0.33 -3.41
CA TRP A 174 11.00 1.58 -2.84
C TRP A 174 10.05 2.73 -3.12
N LEU A 175 9.91 3.61 -2.14
CA LEU A 175 9.26 4.91 -2.24
C LEU A 175 10.27 5.99 -1.82
N PRO A 176 11.19 6.42 -2.69
CA PRO A 176 12.33 7.25 -2.32
C PRO A 176 11.97 8.52 -1.54
N ASN A 177 10.88 9.20 -1.92
CA ASN A 177 10.45 10.43 -1.26
C ASN A 177 9.93 10.19 0.18
N ILE A 178 9.30 9.03 0.44
CA ILE A 178 8.77 8.68 1.77
C ILE A 178 9.88 8.10 2.65
N GLN A 179 10.80 7.39 2.04
CA GLN A 179 11.90 6.70 2.74
C GLN A 179 13.14 7.58 2.90
N ASP A 180 13.11 8.84 2.42
CA ASP A 180 14.23 9.79 2.44
C ASP A 180 15.52 9.18 1.85
N MET A 181 15.45 8.69 0.61
CA MET A 181 16.59 8.09 -0.06
C MET A 181 16.82 8.64 -1.46
N ASP A 182 18.09 8.75 -1.85
CA ASP A 182 18.50 9.00 -3.23
C ASP A 182 18.92 7.70 -3.90
N PRO A 183 18.11 7.15 -4.82
CA PRO A 183 18.47 5.91 -5.52
C PRO A 183 19.79 5.98 -6.31
N SER A 184 20.30 7.18 -6.63
CA SER A 184 21.58 7.35 -7.33
C SER A 184 22.79 7.27 -6.41
N ASN A 185 22.61 7.17 -5.10
CA ASN A 185 23.69 7.15 -4.14
C ASN A 185 24.58 5.91 -4.34
N GLU A 186 25.87 6.14 -4.63
CA GLU A 186 26.84 5.06 -4.88
C GLU A 186 27.02 4.10 -3.69
N ARG A 187 26.69 4.52 -2.46
CA ARG A 187 26.68 3.65 -1.27
C ARG A 187 25.75 2.47 -1.42
N TYR A 188 24.71 2.56 -2.29
CA TYR A 188 23.75 1.50 -2.52
C TYR A 188 24.19 0.46 -3.56
N ILE A 189 25.37 0.61 -4.19
CA ILE A 189 25.90 -0.37 -5.14
C ILE A 189 25.95 -1.80 -4.55
N PRO A 190 26.40 -2.04 -3.30
CA PRO A 190 26.34 -3.39 -2.71
C PRO A 190 24.93 -3.95 -2.60
N TYR A 191 23.95 -3.10 -2.28
CA TYR A 191 22.54 -3.46 -2.23
C TYR A 191 22.02 -3.86 -3.62
N TYR A 192 22.30 -3.06 -4.66
CA TYR A 192 21.92 -3.39 -6.04
C TYR A 192 22.54 -4.71 -6.52
N LYS A 193 23.80 -4.97 -6.19
CA LYS A 193 24.44 -6.25 -6.51
C LYS A 193 23.73 -7.42 -5.83
N LYS A 194 23.26 -7.22 -4.58
CA LYS A 194 22.55 -8.28 -3.84
C LYS A 194 21.18 -8.55 -4.44
N ILE A 195 20.39 -7.55 -4.80
CA ILE A 195 19.08 -7.81 -5.43
C ILE A 195 19.22 -8.50 -6.80
N ILE A 196 20.28 -8.17 -7.56
CA ILE A 196 20.60 -8.89 -8.81
C ILE A 196 20.97 -10.35 -8.52
N GLU A 197 21.83 -10.61 -7.52
CA GLU A 197 22.20 -11.97 -7.10
C GLU A 197 20.98 -12.81 -6.71
N LEU A 198 20.01 -12.18 -6.03
CA LEU A 198 18.78 -12.81 -5.58
C LEU A 198 17.68 -12.91 -6.66
N ASP A 199 17.94 -12.38 -7.85
CA ASP A 199 16.93 -12.30 -8.92
C ASP A 199 15.62 -11.65 -8.43
N LEU A 200 15.75 -10.48 -7.80
CA LEU A 200 14.64 -9.68 -7.30
C LEU A 200 14.49 -8.41 -8.14
N PRO A 201 13.39 -8.21 -8.86
CA PRO A 201 13.09 -6.93 -9.49
C PRO A 201 12.97 -5.81 -8.46
N LEU A 202 13.41 -4.59 -8.81
CA LEU A 202 13.23 -3.39 -8.01
C LEU A 202 12.14 -2.51 -8.60
N LEU A 203 11.04 -2.36 -7.87
CA LEU A 203 9.92 -1.47 -8.21
C LEU A 203 10.08 -0.14 -7.47
N VAL A 204 10.37 0.94 -8.20
CA VAL A 204 10.61 2.27 -7.63
C VAL A 204 9.46 3.22 -7.97
N HIS A 205 8.91 3.89 -6.96
CA HIS A 205 8.01 5.02 -7.17
C HIS A 205 8.82 6.26 -7.55
N THR A 206 8.49 6.89 -8.68
CA THR A 206 9.28 8.01 -9.23
C THR A 206 8.53 9.36 -9.22
N GLY A 207 7.31 9.39 -8.71
CA GLY A 207 6.50 10.60 -8.58
C GLY A 207 6.57 11.23 -7.18
N ASN A 208 6.03 12.45 -7.06
CA ASN A 208 5.73 13.01 -5.74
C ASN A 208 4.57 12.22 -5.12
N VAL A 209 4.75 11.77 -3.88
CA VAL A 209 3.68 11.15 -3.12
C VAL A 209 3.02 12.23 -2.27
N GLU A 210 1.97 12.85 -2.81
CA GLU A 210 1.21 13.89 -2.08
C GLU A 210 0.16 13.31 -1.14
N SER A 211 -0.04 11.99 -1.18
CA SER A 211 -1.10 11.34 -0.42
C SER A 211 -0.85 11.31 1.08
N PHE A 212 0.40 11.42 1.52
CA PHE A 212 0.77 11.40 2.94
C PHE A 212 1.21 12.78 3.48
N THR A 213 1.32 13.81 2.63
CA THR A 213 1.70 15.18 3.04
C THR A 213 0.52 16.12 3.17
#